data_6d014e563bfd6e6dc488f1d15113b85d
#
_entry.id   6d014e563bfd6e6dc488f1d15113b85d
#
_cell.length_a   1.000
_cell.length_b   1.000
_cell.length_c   1.000
_cell.angle_alpha   90.00
_cell.angle_beta   90.00
_cell.angle_gamma   90.00
#
_symmetry.space_group_name_H-M   'P 1'
#
loop_
_entity.id
_entity.type
_entity.pdbx_description
1 polymer ?
#
loop_
_entity_poly.entity_id
_entity_poly.type
_entity_poly.pdbx_seq_one_letter_code
_entity_poly.pdbx_strand_id
1 'polypeptide(L)'
;MNALELRGLTKHYKDFTLGPLDLTLPGGTICGLIGENGAGKSTTIRLILDMVQRDGGTVTILGRDSRTASVRTREEIGVVLGSEGIPLCLNAVQAGKVMAGIYRNWDAAAYAELCRKFGLPDKKQYKDYSTGMKMKLCIAVALAHHPKLLLLDEATNGLDPVVRDEVTDLLLDFTRDENHSILISSHIVSDLEKLCDIIAFLHKGRLLLCEEKDALREEYALWHGTAAQLAALDTRVYGKRVTPYGVEALVRRDAMPAGAELDPVSIEELFVLMVKGENGQ
;
A
#
# COMPACT_ATOMS: atom_id res chain seq x y z
N MET A 1 -10.49 11.21 12.57
CA MET A 1 -9.49 12.17 12.01
C MET A 1 -8.70 11.42 10.94
N ASN A 2 -8.34 12.08 9.81
CA ASN A 2 -7.56 11.39 8.78
C ASN A 2 -6.09 11.25 9.21
N ALA A 3 -5.52 10.08 9.01
CA ALA A 3 -4.10 9.80 9.27
C ALA A 3 -3.22 10.39 8.14
N LEU A 4 -3.74 10.36 6.89
CA LEU A 4 -3.05 10.90 5.73
C LEU A 4 -4.06 11.50 4.74
N GLU A 5 -3.74 12.67 4.18
CA GLU A 5 -4.49 13.26 3.07
C GLU A 5 -3.51 13.75 2.00
N LEU A 6 -3.75 13.35 0.76
CA LEU A 6 -3.12 13.86 -0.44
C LEU A 6 -4.17 14.62 -1.24
N ARG A 7 -3.85 15.84 -1.65
CA ARG A 7 -4.74 16.67 -2.49
C ARG A 7 -3.94 17.24 -3.65
N GLY A 8 -4.25 16.76 -4.86
CA GLY A 8 -3.61 17.16 -6.09
C GLY A 8 -2.09 16.92 -6.10
N LEU A 9 -1.60 15.92 -5.36
CA LEU A 9 -0.16 15.65 -5.23
C LEU A 9 0.44 15.34 -6.60
N THR A 10 1.44 16.13 -6.99
CA THR A 10 2.03 16.05 -8.33
C THR A 10 3.55 16.09 -8.27
N LYS A 11 4.19 15.27 -9.13
CA LYS A 11 5.62 15.27 -9.38
C LYS A 11 5.92 15.03 -10.85
N HIS A 12 6.72 15.89 -11.45
CA HIS A 12 7.19 15.76 -12.82
C HIS A 12 8.64 15.30 -12.85
N TYR A 13 8.89 14.28 -13.65
CA TYR A 13 10.21 13.83 -14.07
C TYR A 13 10.30 13.94 -15.59
N LYS A 14 11.50 13.78 -16.14
CA LYS A 14 11.71 13.90 -17.60
C LYS A 14 10.79 12.97 -18.41
N ASP A 15 10.65 11.72 -17.97
CA ASP A 15 9.95 10.67 -18.73
C ASP A 15 8.75 10.09 -17.96
N PHE A 16 8.37 10.70 -16.82
CA PHE A 16 7.29 10.21 -15.97
C PHE A 16 6.64 11.35 -15.20
N THR A 17 5.32 11.36 -15.12
CA THR A 17 4.56 12.28 -14.29
C THR A 17 3.71 11.49 -13.31
N LEU A 18 3.83 11.82 -12.03
CA LEU A 18 2.95 11.33 -10.98
C LEU A 18 1.90 12.38 -10.67
N GLY A 19 0.65 11.98 -10.66
CA GLY A 19 -0.47 12.81 -10.24
C GLY A 19 -1.19 13.56 -11.37
N PRO A 20 -2.15 14.42 -11.00
CA PRO A 20 -2.52 14.73 -9.62
C PRO A 20 -3.10 13.52 -8.86
N LEU A 21 -2.67 13.31 -7.62
CA LEU A 21 -3.20 12.26 -6.77
C LEU A 21 -4.03 12.86 -5.63
N ASP A 22 -5.24 12.34 -5.45
CA ASP A 22 -6.12 12.60 -4.34
C ASP A 22 -6.38 11.30 -3.59
N LEU A 23 -5.90 11.19 -2.34
CA LEU A 23 -6.03 10.01 -1.52
C LEU A 23 -6.27 10.43 -0.07
N THR A 24 -7.23 9.78 0.57
CA THR A 24 -7.49 9.95 2.00
C THR A 24 -7.37 8.60 2.71
N LEU A 25 -6.58 8.56 3.78
CA LEU A 25 -6.49 7.44 4.70
C LEU A 25 -7.13 7.86 6.02
N PRO A 26 -8.32 7.37 6.36
CA PRO A 26 -8.93 7.58 7.66
C PRO A 26 -8.08 7.00 8.80
N GLY A 27 -8.24 7.54 10.01
CA GLY A 27 -7.65 6.94 11.21
C GLY A 27 -8.22 5.55 11.45
N GLY A 28 -7.39 4.61 11.92
CA GLY A 28 -7.79 3.25 12.23
C GLY A 28 -7.92 2.32 11.04
N THR A 29 -7.49 2.72 9.83
CA THR A 29 -7.65 1.90 8.62
C THR A 29 -6.34 1.57 7.93
N ILE A 30 -6.37 0.54 7.08
CA ILE A 30 -5.27 0.11 6.24
C ILE A 30 -5.61 0.40 4.77
N CYS A 31 -4.80 1.21 4.12
CA CYS A 31 -4.92 1.48 2.69
C CYS A 31 -3.81 0.78 1.90
N GLY A 32 -4.21 -0.03 0.91
CA GLY A 32 -3.32 -0.69 -0.02
C GLY A 32 -3.14 0.11 -1.31
N LEU A 33 -1.92 0.54 -1.58
CA LEU A 33 -1.56 1.19 -2.84
C LEU A 33 -1.07 0.14 -3.83
N ILE A 34 -1.94 -0.31 -4.71
CA ILE A 34 -1.70 -1.34 -5.72
C ILE A 34 -1.26 -0.71 -7.03
N GLY A 35 -0.26 -1.31 -7.66
CA GLY A 35 0.19 -0.87 -8.97
C GLY A 35 1.36 -1.69 -9.51
N GLU A 36 1.54 -1.66 -10.81
CA GLU A 36 2.66 -2.31 -11.48
C GLU A 36 4.02 -1.69 -11.06
N ASN A 37 5.11 -2.37 -11.38
CA ASN A 37 6.44 -1.78 -11.22
C ASN A 37 6.57 -0.53 -12.10
N GLY A 38 7.06 0.56 -11.51
CA GLY A 38 7.13 1.86 -12.19
C GLY A 38 5.82 2.68 -12.19
N ALA A 39 4.72 2.19 -11.60
CA ALA A 39 3.47 2.94 -11.51
C ALA A 39 3.56 4.23 -10.67
N GLY A 40 4.57 4.34 -9.77
CA GLY A 40 4.79 5.52 -8.93
C GLY A 40 4.57 5.30 -7.43
N LYS A 41 4.34 4.05 -6.97
CA LYS A 41 4.09 3.71 -5.55
C LYS A 41 5.17 4.24 -4.60
N SER A 42 6.41 3.85 -4.82
CA SER A 42 7.55 4.31 -4.01
C SER A 42 7.76 5.83 -4.10
N THR A 43 7.49 6.42 -5.27
CA THR A 43 7.54 7.87 -5.46
C THR A 43 6.49 8.56 -4.61
N THR A 44 5.27 8.04 -4.56
CA THR A 44 4.19 8.55 -3.72
C THR A 44 4.60 8.53 -2.24
N ILE A 45 5.13 7.41 -1.74
CA ILE A 45 5.58 7.30 -0.34
C ILE A 45 6.73 8.29 -0.05
N ARG A 46 7.70 8.43 -0.96
CA ARG A 46 8.80 9.40 -0.80
C ARG A 46 8.34 10.85 -0.81
N LEU A 47 7.29 11.19 -1.58
CA LEU A 47 6.67 12.51 -1.58
C LEU A 47 5.90 12.78 -0.27
N ILE A 48 5.21 11.78 0.27
CA ILE A 48 4.54 11.85 1.57
C ILE A 48 5.56 12.18 2.67
N LEU A 49 6.71 11.51 2.66
CA LEU A 49 7.80 11.70 3.61
C LEU A 49 8.63 12.98 3.39
N ASP A 50 8.32 13.76 2.34
CA ASP A 50 9.10 14.94 1.91
C ASP A 50 10.59 14.60 1.61
N MET A 51 10.88 13.34 1.28
CA MET A 51 12.20 12.89 0.79
C MET A 51 12.44 13.32 -0.66
N VAL A 52 11.37 13.57 -1.40
CA VAL A 52 11.37 14.13 -2.75
C VAL A 52 10.45 15.36 -2.73
N GLN A 53 10.91 16.46 -3.29
CA GLN A 53 10.14 17.69 -3.35
C GLN A 53 8.98 17.54 -4.35
N ARG A 54 7.73 17.76 -3.88
CA ARG A 54 6.55 17.80 -4.75
C ARG A 54 6.52 19.07 -5.58
N ASP A 55 5.99 18.97 -6.79
CA ASP A 55 5.84 20.11 -7.72
C ASP A 55 4.47 20.78 -7.54
N GLY A 56 3.46 20.03 -7.06
CA GLY A 56 2.12 20.55 -6.78
C GLY A 56 1.40 19.79 -5.69
N GLY A 57 0.28 20.32 -5.25
CA GLY A 57 -0.59 19.71 -4.27
C GLY A 57 -0.11 19.83 -2.81
N THR A 58 -0.86 19.18 -1.94
CA THR A 58 -0.60 19.16 -0.49
C THR A 58 -0.56 17.75 0.05
N VAL A 59 0.21 17.55 1.12
CA VAL A 59 0.28 16.30 1.89
C VAL A 59 0.09 16.65 3.35
N THR A 60 -0.97 16.13 3.97
CA THR A 60 -1.27 16.30 5.38
C THR A 60 -1.12 14.96 6.09
N ILE A 61 -0.27 14.91 7.12
CA ILE A 61 -0.01 13.72 7.95
C ILE A 61 -0.45 14.05 9.38
N LEU A 62 -1.35 13.26 9.94
CA LEU A 62 -1.90 13.44 11.29
C LEU A 62 -2.35 14.91 11.54
N GLY A 63 -3.01 15.49 10.52
CA GLY A 63 -3.52 16.86 10.56
C GLY A 63 -2.49 17.98 10.35
N ARG A 64 -1.24 17.67 9.94
CA ARG A 64 -0.15 18.65 9.73
C ARG A 64 0.46 18.53 8.34
N ASP A 65 0.78 19.64 7.69
CA ASP A 65 1.48 19.61 6.39
C ASP A 65 2.86 18.94 6.55
N SER A 66 3.19 17.99 5.66
CA SER A 66 4.42 17.22 5.72
C SER A 66 5.70 18.07 5.63
N ARG A 67 5.67 19.22 4.92
CA ARG A 67 6.80 20.14 4.78
C ARG A 67 7.12 20.89 6.07
N THR A 68 6.09 21.18 6.85
CA THR A 68 6.22 21.91 8.12
C THR A 68 6.18 21.00 9.33
N ALA A 69 6.08 19.68 9.09
CA ALA A 69 6.03 18.67 10.14
C ALA A 69 7.27 18.74 11.04
N SER A 70 7.02 18.94 12.35
CA SER A 70 8.07 18.95 13.37
C SER A 70 8.74 17.58 13.51
N VAL A 71 9.91 17.54 14.13
CA VAL A 71 10.56 16.28 14.52
C VAL A 71 9.59 15.38 15.30
N ARG A 72 8.81 15.96 16.20
CA ARG A 72 7.81 15.24 17.00
C ARG A 72 6.73 14.58 16.13
N THR A 73 6.26 15.24 15.05
CA THR A 73 5.30 14.65 14.11
C THR A 73 5.93 13.49 13.35
N ARG A 74 7.22 13.61 12.96
CA ARG A 74 7.94 12.56 12.26
C ARG A 74 8.21 11.34 13.15
N GLU A 75 8.37 11.54 14.45
CA GLU A 75 8.46 10.46 15.44
C GLU A 75 7.14 9.65 15.58
N GLU A 76 6.01 10.18 15.11
CA GLU A 76 4.71 9.48 15.09
C GLU A 76 4.52 8.66 13.80
N ILE A 77 5.53 8.59 12.91
CA ILE A 77 5.49 7.86 11.64
C ILE A 77 6.52 6.74 11.66
N GLY A 78 6.07 5.50 11.52
CA GLY A 78 6.93 4.34 11.27
C GLY A 78 7.11 4.14 9.76
N VAL A 79 8.32 3.88 9.31
CA VAL A 79 8.65 3.82 7.88
C VAL A 79 9.45 2.56 7.56
N VAL A 80 9.03 1.82 6.54
CA VAL A 80 9.79 0.72 5.94
C VAL A 80 9.86 0.93 4.43
N LEU A 81 11.03 1.30 3.92
CA LEU A 81 11.28 1.50 2.48
C LEU A 81 12.14 0.33 1.97
N GLY A 82 11.51 -0.84 1.85
CA GLY A 82 12.25 -2.07 1.53
C GLY A 82 13.21 -2.51 2.63
N SER A 83 14.19 -3.33 2.27
CA SER A 83 15.13 -3.95 3.22
C SER A 83 16.46 -3.21 3.36
N GLU A 84 16.59 -1.97 2.91
CA GLU A 84 17.87 -1.23 2.89
C GLU A 84 18.02 -0.18 4.01
N GLY A 85 17.06 -0.10 4.92
CA GLY A 85 16.98 0.95 5.95
C GLY A 85 18.02 0.84 7.09
N ILE A 86 18.75 -0.28 7.21
CA ILE A 86 19.68 -0.55 8.31
C ILE A 86 21.09 -0.77 7.75
N PRO A 87 22.13 -0.13 8.32
CA PRO A 87 23.51 -0.34 7.89
C PRO A 87 23.94 -1.80 7.97
N LEU A 88 24.58 -2.29 6.90
CA LEU A 88 24.93 -3.71 6.70
C LEU A 88 25.82 -4.29 7.79
N CYS A 89 26.64 -3.46 8.46
CA CYS A 89 27.58 -3.85 9.51
C CYS A 89 26.96 -4.02 10.90
N LEU A 90 25.71 -3.54 11.10
CA LEU A 90 25.04 -3.63 12.39
C LEU A 90 24.37 -5.01 12.57
N ASN A 91 24.29 -5.46 13.81
CA ASN A 91 23.37 -6.52 14.22
C ASN A 91 22.10 -5.94 14.85
N ALA A 92 21.11 -6.78 15.18
CA ALA A 92 19.84 -6.31 15.76
C ALA A 92 20.04 -5.49 17.04
N VAL A 93 20.92 -5.92 17.94
CA VAL A 93 21.20 -5.21 19.20
C VAL A 93 21.81 -3.82 18.94
N GLN A 94 22.74 -3.73 18.00
CA GLN A 94 23.38 -2.47 17.63
C GLN A 94 22.40 -1.52 16.92
N ALA A 95 21.54 -2.06 16.03
CA ALA A 95 20.48 -1.31 15.39
C ALA A 95 19.54 -0.68 16.43
N GLY A 96 19.08 -1.44 17.42
CA GLY A 96 18.25 -0.93 18.52
C GLY A 96 18.93 0.19 19.32
N LYS A 97 20.25 0.06 19.60
CA LYS A 97 21.01 1.12 20.30
C LYS A 97 21.12 2.40 19.48
N VAL A 98 21.30 2.31 18.17
CA VAL A 98 21.32 3.48 17.28
C VAL A 98 19.97 4.16 17.28
N MET A 99 18.89 3.39 17.13
CA MET A 99 17.52 3.93 17.07
C MET A 99 17.09 4.56 18.41
N ALA A 100 17.53 4.00 19.55
CA ALA A 100 17.31 4.61 20.86
C ALA A 100 17.97 5.99 21.02
N GLY A 101 19.01 6.28 20.25
CA GLY A 101 19.63 7.61 20.18
C GLY A 101 18.92 8.59 19.24
N ILE A 102 18.03 8.11 18.38
CA ILE A 102 17.31 8.91 17.38
C ILE A 102 15.90 9.25 17.87
N TYR A 103 15.14 8.24 18.31
CA TYR A 103 13.75 8.37 18.73
C TYR A 103 13.64 8.63 20.23
N ARG A 104 12.94 9.69 20.64
CA ARG A 104 12.72 10.04 22.05
C ARG A 104 11.80 9.05 22.77
N ASN A 105 10.84 8.51 22.03
CA ASN A 105 9.84 7.56 22.51
C ASN A 105 10.22 6.10 22.19
N TRP A 106 11.54 5.82 21.98
CA TRP A 106 12.01 4.48 21.74
C TRP A 106 11.74 3.54 22.92
N ASP A 107 11.06 2.45 22.64
CA ASP A 107 10.79 1.38 23.59
C ASP A 107 11.74 0.19 23.35
N ALA A 108 12.81 0.14 24.13
CA ALA A 108 13.81 -0.91 24.03
C ALA A 108 13.26 -2.30 24.42
N ALA A 109 12.24 -2.35 25.29
CA ALA A 109 11.62 -3.62 25.71
C ALA A 109 10.72 -4.15 24.58
N ALA A 110 9.86 -3.29 24.00
CA ALA A 110 9.04 -3.65 22.83
C ALA A 110 9.90 -4.09 21.65
N TYR A 111 11.01 -3.37 21.38
CA TYR A 111 11.94 -3.76 20.32
C TYR A 111 12.56 -5.14 20.56
N ALA A 112 13.04 -5.41 21.77
CA ALA A 112 13.64 -6.70 22.11
C ALA A 112 12.61 -7.83 22.03
N GLU A 113 11.37 -7.57 22.41
CA GLU A 113 10.27 -8.53 22.28
C GLU A 113 9.95 -8.84 20.81
N LEU A 114 9.86 -7.83 19.95
CA LEU A 114 9.66 -8.02 18.51
C LEU A 114 10.80 -8.82 17.89
N CYS A 115 12.05 -8.49 18.21
CA CYS A 115 13.21 -9.25 17.72
C CYS A 115 13.15 -10.72 18.14
N ARG A 116 12.74 -11.00 19.38
CA ARG A 116 12.57 -12.37 19.90
C ARG A 116 11.40 -13.10 19.22
N LYS A 117 10.24 -12.43 19.08
CA LYS A 117 9.05 -12.97 18.39
C LYS A 117 9.40 -13.35 16.94
N PHE A 118 10.21 -12.54 16.27
CA PHE A 118 10.67 -12.77 14.91
C PHE A 118 11.83 -13.76 14.79
N GLY A 119 12.39 -14.26 15.89
CA GLY A 119 13.54 -15.17 15.90
C GLY A 119 14.81 -14.54 15.33
N LEU A 120 15.01 -13.23 15.49
CA LEU A 120 16.18 -12.52 14.93
C LEU A 120 17.41 -12.79 15.80
N PRO A 121 18.55 -13.22 15.19
CA PRO A 121 19.77 -13.51 15.93
C PRO A 121 20.48 -12.23 16.36
N ASP A 122 20.82 -12.10 17.63
CA ASP A 122 21.41 -10.91 18.25
C ASP A 122 22.78 -10.54 17.68
N LYS A 123 23.60 -11.54 17.33
CA LYS A 123 25.02 -11.35 16.96
C LYS A 123 25.28 -11.35 15.46
N LYS A 124 24.35 -11.83 14.64
CA LYS A 124 24.49 -11.91 13.19
C LYS A 124 24.36 -10.52 12.58
N GLN A 125 25.26 -10.16 11.66
CA GLN A 125 25.20 -8.86 10.99
C GLN A 125 24.05 -8.81 9.99
N TYR A 126 23.50 -7.61 9.78
CA TYR A 126 22.37 -7.36 8.87
C TYR A 126 22.65 -7.81 7.43
N LYS A 127 23.90 -7.66 6.94
CA LYS A 127 24.30 -8.16 5.61
C LYS A 127 24.06 -9.65 5.42
N ASP A 128 24.17 -10.42 6.50
CA ASP A 128 24.06 -11.88 6.48
C ASP A 128 22.62 -12.37 6.76
N TYR A 129 21.67 -11.46 6.98
CA TYR A 129 20.25 -11.78 7.14
C TYR A 129 19.62 -12.20 5.80
N SER A 130 18.67 -13.13 5.82
CA SER A 130 17.78 -13.36 4.69
C SER A 130 16.89 -12.15 4.43
N THR A 131 16.27 -12.06 3.26
CA THR A 131 15.34 -10.98 2.92
C THR A 131 14.21 -10.87 3.97
N GLY A 132 13.63 -12.00 4.38
CA GLY A 132 12.60 -12.04 5.41
C GLY A 132 13.09 -11.55 6.78
N MET A 133 14.30 -11.96 7.20
CA MET A 133 14.90 -11.47 8.46
C MET A 133 15.18 -9.96 8.40
N LYS A 134 15.63 -9.46 7.27
CA LYS A 134 15.85 -8.02 7.06
C LYS A 134 14.56 -7.24 7.20
N MET A 135 13.50 -7.71 6.56
CA MET A 135 12.18 -7.09 6.62
C MET A 135 11.64 -7.10 8.06
N LYS A 136 11.69 -8.25 8.74
CA LYS A 136 11.28 -8.37 10.15
C LYS A 136 12.01 -7.37 11.05
N LEU A 137 13.32 -7.17 10.86
CA LEU A 137 14.09 -6.19 11.63
C LEU A 137 13.67 -4.76 11.31
N CYS A 138 13.43 -4.41 10.04
CA CYS A 138 12.93 -3.10 9.65
C CYS A 138 11.56 -2.79 10.27
N ILE A 139 10.66 -3.77 10.27
CA ILE A 139 9.34 -3.65 10.91
C ILE A 139 9.48 -3.51 12.44
N ALA A 140 10.35 -4.31 13.09
CA ALA A 140 10.60 -4.17 14.52
C ALA A 140 11.11 -2.77 14.90
N VAL A 141 11.99 -2.20 14.10
CA VAL A 141 12.48 -0.82 14.26
C VAL A 141 11.34 0.18 14.07
N ALA A 142 10.53 0.02 13.02
CA ALA A 142 9.45 0.94 12.71
C ALA A 142 8.33 0.95 13.77
N LEU A 143 8.13 -0.15 14.48
CA LEU A 143 7.09 -0.28 15.51
C LEU A 143 7.57 0.12 16.92
N ALA A 144 8.86 -0.03 17.22
CA ALA A 144 9.39 0.11 18.58
C ALA A 144 9.37 1.55 19.13
N HIS A 145 9.01 2.54 18.34
CA HIS A 145 8.83 3.92 18.81
C HIS A 145 7.34 4.35 18.87
N HIS A 146 6.42 3.36 18.82
CA HIS A 146 4.97 3.56 18.93
C HIS A 146 4.42 4.59 17.93
N PRO A 147 4.59 4.37 16.61
CA PRO A 147 4.05 5.27 15.59
C PRO A 147 2.52 5.19 15.56
N LYS A 148 1.89 6.24 15.03
CA LYS A 148 0.45 6.27 14.72
C LYS A 148 0.16 5.95 13.26
N LEU A 149 1.12 6.22 12.39
CA LEU A 149 1.03 5.93 10.96
C LEU A 149 2.23 5.08 10.54
N LEU A 150 1.96 3.95 9.88
CA LEU A 150 2.99 3.17 9.19
C LEU A 150 2.93 3.44 7.69
N LEU A 151 4.09 3.69 7.10
CA LEU A 151 4.29 3.80 5.65
C LEU A 151 5.20 2.66 5.20
N LEU A 152 4.64 1.71 4.46
CA LEU A 152 5.32 0.47 4.08
C LEU A 152 5.43 0.38 2.56
N ASP A 153 6.66 0.42 2.04
CA ASP A 153 6.92 0.27 0.60
C ASP A 153 7.40 -1.15 0.30
N GLU A 154 6.55 -1.92 -0.38
CA GLU A 154 6.82 -3.32 -0.80
C GLU A 154 7.24 -4.24 0.38
N ALA A 155 6.62 -4.06 1.56
CA ALA A 155 7.04 -4.74 2.80
C ALA A 155 6.76 -6.26 2.82
N THR A 156 5.94 -6.78 1.92
CA THR A 156 5.68 -8.22 1.78
C THR A 156 6.42 -8.86 0.61
N ASN A 157 7.11 -8.04 -0.21
CA ASN A 157 7.77 -8.51 -1.41
C ASN A 157 8.98 -9.40 -1.11
N GLY A 158 9.08 -10.53 -1.82
CA GLY A 158 10.20 -11.48 -1.67
C GLY A 158 10.22 -12.23 -0.33
N LEU A 159 9.16 -12.16 0.45
CA LEU A 159 8.97 -12.97 1.64
C LEU A 159 8.42 -14.34 1.26
N ASP A 160 8.88 -15.38 1.96
CA ASP A 160 8.22 -16.68 1.89
C ASP A 160 6.80 -16.60 2.53
N PRO A 161 5.90 -17.54 2.20
CA PRO A 161 4.51 -17.47 2.65
C PRO A 161 4.34 -17.42 4.18
N VAL A 162 5.21 -18.10 4.93
CA VAL A 162 5.11 -18.15 6.41
C VAL A 162 5.49 -16.79 7.00
N VAL A 163 6.62 -16.20 6.58
CA VAL A 163 7.06 -14.88 7.03
C VAL A 163 6.04 -13.80 6.64
N ARG A 164 5.45 -13.93 5.45
CA ARG A 164 4.42 -13.00 4.98
C ARG A 164 3.19 -13.02 5.86
N ASP A 165 2.72 -14.20 6.25
CA ASP A 165 1.57 -14.37 7.14
C ASP A 165 1.86 -13.78 8.53
N GLU A 166 3.03 -14.06 9.12
CA GLU A 166 3.47 -13.47 10.39
C GLU A 166 3.51 -11.93 10.35
N VAL A 167 3.97 -11.34 9.24
CA VAL A 167 3.99 -9.88 9.05
C VAL A 167 2.57 -9.34 8.91
N THR A 168 1.71 -10.04 8.16
CA THR A 168 0.30 -9.65 7.98
C THR A 168 -0.42 -9.62 9.32
N ASP A 169 -0.29 -10.66 10.14
CA ASP A 169 -0.89 -10.74 11.47
C ASP A 169 -0.42 -9.58 12.37
N LEU A 170 0.87 -9.25 12.32
CA LEU A 170 1.43 -8.15 13.10
C LEU A 170 0.84 -6.79 12.66
N LEU A 171 0.64 -6.58 11.36
CA LEU A 171 0.05 -5.35 10.84
C LEU A 171 -1.43 -5.23 11.19
N LEU A 172 -2.17 -6.34 11.18
CA LEU A 172 -3.56 -6.39 11.68
C LEU A 172 -3.62 -6.12 13.19
N ASP A 173 -2.70 -6.68 13.97
CA ASP A 173 -2.62 -6.40 15.41
C ASP A 173 -2.33 -4.92 15.69
N PHE A 174 -1.49 -4.27 14.87
CA PHE A 174 -1.17 -2.86 15.01
C PHE A 174 -2.40 -1.96 14.83
N THR A 175 -3.29 -2.27 13.90
CA THR A 175 -4.50 -1.47 13.62
C THR A 175 -5.70 -1.80 14.50
N ARG A 176 -5.57 -2.69 15.50
CA ARG A 176 -6.61 -2.86 16.54
C ARG A 176 -6.82 -1.60 17.39
N ASP A 177 -5.81 -0.75 17.49
CA ASP A 177 -5.97 0.60 18.03
C ASP A 177 -6.46 1.52 16.91
N GLU A 178 -7.65 2.10 17.06
CA GLU A 178 -8.29 3.01 16.10
C GLU A 178 -7.47 4.28 15.80
N ASN A 179 -6.42 4.55 16.57
CA ASN A 179 -5.48 5.64 16.32
C ASN A 179 -4.33 5.26 15.38
N HIS A 180 -4.19 3.99 15.06
CA HIS A 180 -3.11 3.47 14.22
C HIS A 180 -3.60 3.20 12.80
N SER A 181 -2.85 3.65 11.80
CA SER A 181 -3.19 3.49 10.39
C SER A 181 -1.99 3.05 9.58
N ILE A 182 -2.24 2.40 8.45
CA ILE A 182 -1.20 1.88 7.57
C ILE A 182 -1.48 2.30 6.13
N LEU A 183 -0.47 2.86 5.46
CA LEU A 183 -0.39 2.89 4.00
C LEU A 183 0.67 1.88 3.58
N ILE A 184 0.25 0.86 2.84
CA ILE A 184 1.14 -0.19 2.34
C ILE A 184 1.09 -0.24 0.81
N SER A 185 2.26 -0.20 0.16
CA SER A 185 2.35 -0.44 -1.28
C SER A 185 2.70 -1.89 -1.58
N SER A 186 2.10 -2.45 -2.62
CA SER A 186 2.48 -3.75 -3.17
C SER A 186 2.08 -3.87 -4.64
N HIS A 187 2.75 -4.75 -5.36
CA HIS A 187 2.30 -5.24 -6.67
C HIS A 187 1.63 -6.62 -6.56
N ILE A 188 1.61 -7.23 -5.36
CA ILE A 188 0.94 -8.50 -5.07
C ILE A 188 -0.43 -8.18 -4.48
N VAL A 189 -1.47 -8.26 -5.31
CA VAL A 189 -2.83 -7.86 -4.94
C VAL A 189 -3.41 -8.74 -3.84
N SER A 190 -3.16 -10.05 -3.90
CA SER A 190 -3.69 -11.03 -2.94
C SER A 190 -3.28 -10.76 -1.48
N ASP A 191 -2.09 -10.17 -1.26
CA ASP A 191 -1.63 -9.79 0.08
C ASP A 191 -2.47 -8.63 0.63
N LEU A 192 -2.70 -7.62 -0.22
CA LEU A 192 -3.44 -6.43 0.16
C LEU A 192 -4.95 -6.69 0.28
N GLU A 193 -5.48 -7.61 -0.52
CA GLU A 193 -6.89 -8.01 -0.44
C GLU A 193 -7.26 -8.58 0.93
N LYS A 194 -6.34 -9.28 1.60
CA LYS A 194 -6.54 -9.81 2.96
C LYS A 194 -6.40 -8.75 4.04
N LEU A 195 -5.47 -7.81 3.84
CA LEU A 195 -5.02 -6.88 4.87
C LEU A 195 -5.79 -5.56 4.86
N CYS A 196 -6.15 -5.04 3.68
CA CYS A 196 -6.58 -3.65 3.52
C CYS A 196 -8.10 -3.46 3.63
N ASP A 197 -8.49 -2.33 4.20
CA ASP A 197 -9.87 -1.82 4.21
C ASP A 197 -10.14 -1.00 2.94
N ILE A 198 -9.15 -0.22 2.51
CA ILE A 198 -9.21 0.67 1.34
C ILE A 198 -8.19 0.21 0.31
N ILE A 199 -8.60 0.22 -0.95
CA ILE A 199 -7.76 -0.11 -2.11
C ILE A 199 -7.61 1.11 -3.01
N ALA A 200 -6.37 1.45 -3.30
CA ALA A 200 -6.00 2.52 -4.23
C ALA A 200 -5.22 1.93 -5.41
N PHE A 201 -5.76 2.04 -6.63
CA PHE A 201 -5.11 1.56 -7.85
C PHE A 201 -4.30 2.66 -8.51
N LEU A 202 -2.99 2.48 -8.59
CA LEU A 202 -2.06 3.39 -9.25
C LEU A 202 -1.55 2.77 -10.56
N HIS A 203 -1.75 3.47 -11.68
CA HIS A 203 -1.27 3.06 -13.00
C HIS A 203 -0.65 4.25 -13.72
N LYS A 204 0.57 4.09 -14.24
CA LYS A 204 1.31 5.12 -15.00
C LYS A 204 1.27 6.53 -14.36
N GLY A 205 1.42 6.58 -13.05
CA GLY A 205 1.42 7.82 -12.27
C GLY A 205 0.05 8.39 -11.96
N ARG A 206 -1.05 7.74 -12.31
CA ARG A 206 -2.42 8.19 -12.06
C ARG A 206 -3.15 7.24 -11.13
N LEU A 207 -3.98 7.80 -10.27
CA LEU A 207 -4.89 7.02 -9.44
C LEU A 207 -6.13 6.68 -10.27
N LEU A 208 -6.38 5.38 -10.52
CA LEU A 208 -7.55 4.92 -11.25
C LEU A 208 -8.79 4.91 -10.36
N LEU A 209 -8.62 4.49 -9.09
CA LEU A 209 -9.64 4.52 -8.04
C LEU A 209 -8.98 4.51 -6.65
N CYS A 210 -9.75 4.90 -5.64
CA CYS A 210 -9.39 4.78 -4.22
C CYS A 210 -10.71 4.65 -3.42
N GLU A 211 -11.06 3.42 -3.05
CA GLU A 211 -12.37 3.08 -2.47
C GLU A 211 -12.24 1.99 -1.41
N GLU A 212 -13.25 1.85 -0.58
CA GLU A 212 -13.38 0.73 0.35
C GLU A 212 -13.45 -0.60 -0.42
N LYS A 213 -12.73 -1.60 0.06
CA LYS A 213 -12.60 -2.90 -0.61
C LYS A 213 -13.97 -3.59 -0.82
N ASP A 214 -14.83 -3.53 0.19
CA ASP A 214 -16.13 -4.19 0.12
C ASP A 214 -17.06 -3.44 -0.85
N ALA A 215 -17.01 -2.11 -0.89
CA ALA A 215 -17.72 -1.31 -1.88
C ALA A 215 -17.30 -1.68 -3.31
N LEU A 216 -16.00 -1.87 -3.56
CA LEU A 216 -15.52 -2.31 -4.88
C LEU A 216 -16.12 -3.65 -5.32
N ARG A 217 -16.25 -4.61 -4.40
CA ARG A 217 -16.83 -5.93 -4.67
C ARG A 217 -18.35 -5.87 -4.90
N GLU A 218 -19.02 -4.93 -4.24
CA GLU A 218 -20.45 -4.71 -4.40
C GLU A 218 -20.77 -3.94 -5.68
N GLU A 219 -19.96 -2.94 -6.04
CA GLU A 219 -20.21 -2.07 -7.19
C GLU A 219 -19.82 -2.71 -8.53
N TYR A 220 -18.72 -3.47 -8.58
CA TYR A 220 -18.21 -4.03 -9.83
C TYR A 220 -18.54 -5.51 -9.98
N ALA A 221 -18.66 -5.94 -11.25
CA ALA A 221 -18.93 -7.32 -11.61
C ALA A 221 -18.34 -7.67 -12.98
N LEU A 222 -18.16 -8.97 -13.23
CA LEU A 222 -17.87 -9.52 -14.54
C LEU A 222 -19.14 -9.85 -15.27
N TRP A 223 -19.27 -9.31 -16.47
CA TRP A 223 -20.30 -9.69 -17.43
C TRP A 223 -19.68 -10.57 -18.50
N HIS A 224 -20.41 -11.62 -18.92
CA HIS A 224 -19.98 -12.56 -19.94
C HIS A 224 -20.95 -12.54 -21.12
N GLY A 225 -20.40 -12.57 -22.35
CA GLY A 225 -21.22 -12.62 -23.54
C GLY A 225 -20.40 -12.57 -24.83
N THR A 226 -21.06 -12.33 -25.95
CA THR A 226 -20.42 -12.14 -27.24
C THR A 226 -20.03 -10.68 -27.47
N ALA A 227 -19.10 -10.44 -28.41
CA ALA A 227 -18.73 -9.06 -28.79
C ALA A 227 -19.93 -8.25 -29.31
N ALA A 228 -20.88 -8.90 -30.01
CA ALA A 228 -22.09 -8.27 -30.48
C ALA A 228 -23.04 -7.86 -29.31
N GLN A 229 -23.19 -8.73 -28.32
CA GLN A 229 -23.97 -8.43 -27.12
C GLN A 229 -23.33 -7.29 -26.32
N LEU A 230 -21.99 -7.32 -26.15
CA LEU A 230 -21.29 -6.24 -25.44
C LEU A 230 -21.50 -4.88 -26.14
N ALA A 231 -21.43 -4.85 -27.48
CA ALA A 231 -21.64 -3.65 -28.26
C ALA A 231 -23.07 -3.10 -28.19
N ALA A 232 -24.03 -3.97 -27.86
CA ALA A 232 -25.45 -3.59 -27.69
C ALA A 232 -25.77 -3.12 -26.27
N LEU A 233 -24.87 -3.27 -25.31
CA LEU A 233 -25.04 -2.78 -23.96
C LEU A 233 -24.77 -1.26 -23.94
N ASP A 234 -25.77 -0.50 -23.47
CA ASP A 234 -25.62 0.94 -23.21
C ASP A 234 -25.05 1.18 -21.82
N THR A 235 -23.81 0.65 -21.59
CA THR A 235 -23.12 0.77 -20.31
C THR A 235 -21.65 1.02 -20.50
N ARG A 236 -21.04 1.70 -19.53
CA ARG A 236 -19.59 1.90 -19.50
C ARG A 236 -18.87 0.60 -19.17
N VAL A 237 -17.95 0.19 -20.03
CA VAL A 237 -17.04 -0.94 -19.82
C VAL A 237 -15.71 -0.38 -19.29
N TYR A 238 -15.30 -0.83 -18.11
CA TYR A 238 -14.06 -0.39 -17.44
C TYR A 238 -12.83 -1.17 -17.90
N GLY A 239 -13.06 -2.33 -18.49
CA GLY A 239 -12.04 -3.17 -19.11
C GLY A 239 -12.67 -4.43 -19.66
N LYS A 240 -11.99 -5.07 -20.61
CA LYS A 240 -12.47 -6.32 -21.22
C LYS A 240 -11.35 -7.28 -21.54
N ARG A 241 -11.68 -8.57 -21.58
CA ARG A 241 -10.80 -9.66 -21.99
C ARG A 241 -11.54 -10.54 -23.00
N VAL A 242 -10.91 -10.79 -24.14
CA VAL A 242 -11.44 -11.75 -25.13
C VAL A 242 -10.91 -13.13 -24.76
N THR A 243 -11.82 -14.09 -24.63
CA THR A 243 -11.52 -15.50 -24.35
C THR A 243 -11.99 -16.39 -25.50
N PRO A 244 -11.59 -17.66 -25.57
CA PRO A 244 -12.12 -18.59 -26.55
C PRO A 244 -13.64 -18.82 -26.46
N TYR A 245 -14.24 -18.47 -25.33
CA TYR A 245 -15.66 -18.67 -25.03
C TYR A 245 -16.51 -17.40 -25.19
N GLY A 246 -15.88 -16.26 -25.44
CA GLY A 246 -16.56 -14.98 -25.58
C GLY A 246 -15.77 -13.81 -25.03
N VAL A 247 -16.48 -12.80 -24.60
CA VAL A 247 -15.90 -11.59 -24.00
C VAL A 247 -16.31 -11.51 -22.52
N GLU A 248 -15.33 -11.28 -21.68
CA GLU A 248 -15.52 -10.91 -20.27
C GLU A 248 -15.34 -9.40 -20.16
N ALA A 249 -16.28 -8.71 -19.57
CA ALA A 249 -16.24 -7.25 -19.42
C ALA A 249 -16.46 -6.84 -17.97
N LEU A 250 -15.64 -5.90 -17.49
CA LEU A 250 -15.80 -5.28 -16.20
C LEU A 250 -16.81 -4.15 -16.30
N VAL A 251 -17.88 -4.26 -15.54
CA VAL A 251 -19.02 -3.34 -15.53
C VAL A 251 -19.42 -2.95 -14.10
N ARG A 252 -20.16 -1.87 -13.95
CA ARG A 252 -20.84 -1.58 -12.68
C ARG A 252 -22.18 -2.31 -12.63
N ARG A 253 -22.49 -2.92 -11.49
CA ARG A 253 -23.75 -3.66 -11.28
C ARG A 253 -24.99 -2.77 -11.46
N ASP A 254 -24.92 -1.53 -10.94
CA ASP A 254 -26.03 -0.56 -10.99
C ASP A 254 -26.33 -0.02 -12.41
N ALA A 255 -25.36 -0.15 -13.32
CA ALA A 255 -25.50 0.28 -14.72
C ALA A 255 -25.98 -0.85 -15.67
N MET A 256 -26.20 -2.05 -15.13
CA MET A 256 -26.60 -3.20 -15.93
C MET A 256 -28.13 -3.39 -15.93
N PRO A 257 -28.70 -3.90 -17.03
CA PRO A 257 -30.14 -4.22 -17.09
C PRO A 257 -30.56 -5.22 -16.00
N ALA A 258 -31.79 -5.07 -15.51
CA ALA A 258 -32.35 -6.02 -14.54
C ALA A 258 -32.36 -7.44 -15.12
N GLY A 259 -31.83 -8.41 -14.37
CA GLY A 259 -31.73 -9.81 -14.78
C GLY A 259 -30.46 -10.15 -15.57
N ALA A 260 -29.53 -9.22 -15.74
CA ALA A 260 -28.21 -9.55 -16.31
C ALA A 260 -27.47 -10.55 -15.42
N GLU A 261 -26.92 -11.60 -16.02
CA GLU A 261 -26.05 -12.55 -15.32
C GLU A 261 -24.69 -11.88 -15.07
N LEU A 262 -24.32 -11.72 -13.80
CA LEU A 262 -23.12 -11.05 -13.35
C LEU A 262 -22.37 -11.90 -12.34
N ASP A 263 -21.11 -12.20 -12.64
CA ASP A 263 -20.22 -12.89 -11.72
C ASP A 263 -19.49 -11.92 -10.79
N PRO A 264 -19.15 -12.36 -9.56
CA PRO A 264 -18.30 -11.58 -8.67
C PRO A 264 -16.91 -11.36 -9.27
N VAL A 265 -16.30 -10.22 -8.99
CA VAL A 265 -14.94 -9.89 -9.42
C VAL A 265 -14.00 -9.84 -8.22
N SER A 266 -12.82 -10.44 -8.32
CA SER A 266 -11.76 -10.27 -7.33
C SER A 266 -11.05 -8.92 -7.50
N ILE A 267 -10.41 -8.42 -6.44
CA ILE A 267 -9.63 -7.16 -6.51
C ILE A 267 -8.50 -7.26 -7.55
N GLU A 268 -7.91 -8.45 -7.71
CA GLU A 268 -6.88 -8.68 -8.73
C GLU A 268 -7.43 -8.58 -10.15
N GLU A 269 -8.56 -9.22 -10.43
CA GLU A 269 -9.20 -9.14 -11.75
C GLU A 269 -9.68 -7.72 -12.06
N LEU A 270 -10.25 -7.04 -11.05
CA LEU A 270 -10.66 -5.64 -11.14
C LEU A 270 -9.49 -4.76 -11.58
N PHE A 271 -8.34 -4.87 -10.89
CA PHE A 271 -7.12 -4.13 -11.23
C PHE A 271 -6.64 -4.43 -12.66
N VAL A 272 -6.50 -5.72 -12.99
CA VAL A 272 -6.00 -6.16 -14.31
C VAL A 272 -6.90 -5.68 -15.45
N LEU A 273 -8.22 -5.75 -15.28
CA LEU A 273 -9.16 -5.32 -16.30
C LEU A 273 -9.19 -3.79 -16.44
N MET A 274 -9.15 -3.02 -15.34
CA MET A 274 -9.06 -1.57 -15.40
C MET A 274 -7.79 -1.10 -16.12
N VAL A 275 -6.62 -1.68 -15.80
CA VAL A 275 -5.35 -1.35 -16.47
C VAL A 275 -5.41 -1.69 -17.96
N LYS A 276 -6.05 -2.79 -18.36
CA LYS A 276 -6.24 -3.15 -19.78
C LYS A 276 -7.23 -2.21 -20.47
N GLY A 277 -8.24 -1.74 -19.77
CA GLY A 277 -9.19 -0.75 -20.29
C GLY A 277 -8.50 0.58 -20.63
N GLU A 278 -7.63 1.08 -19.78
CA GLU A 278 -6.82 2.29 -20.00
C GLU A 278 -5.84 2.15 -21.19
N ASN A 279 -5.31 0.95 -21.44
CA ASN A 279 -4.38 0.70 -22.54
C ASN A 279 -5.09 0.45 -23.90
N GLY A 280 -6.41 0.31 -23.90
CA GLY A 280 -7.22 -0.01 -25.09
C GLY A 280 -8.02 1.17 -25.67
N GLN A 281 -7.82 2.39 -25.13
CA GLN A 281 -8.41 3.64 -25.64
C GLN A 281 -7.48 4.36 -26.57
#